data_b34533caaa5dc66ebefc783c4edf6284
#
_entry.id   b34533caaa5dc66ebefc783c4edf6284
#
_cell.length_a   1.000
_cell.length_b   1.000
_cell.length_c   1.000
_cell.angle_alpha   90.00
_cell.angle_beta   90.00
_cell.angle_gamma   90.00
#
_symmetry.space_group_name_H-M   'P 1'
#
loop_
_entity.id
_entity.type
_entity.pdbx_description
1 polymer ?
#
loop_
_entity_poly.entity_id
_entity_poly.type
_entity_poly.pdbx_seq_one_letter_code
_entity_poly.pdbx_strand_id
1 'polypeptide(L)'
;TDKTENSLTDASSQSDEAYYPEGVVSDDEKRNGAIYCKGSVVLSGAGVLEVTGKKKHGISVKSSFAVRPGVTLVVNDVKDNCVKAEGISVLGGYIWAKTTAVAGKCLSSDADVLVKGGALKLYTSGGSTYEEDENDTSSPAGIKADGNIVITGGDILCVSTGQGGKGLNADGNLT
;
A
#
# COMPACT_ATOMS: atom_id res chain seq x y z
N THR A 1 -28.26 -9.28 -0.04
CA THR A 1 -27.68 -8.27 0.86
C THR A 1 -26.93 -7.29 -0.02
N ASP A 2 -27.41 -6.04 -0.04
CA ASP A 2 -26.78 -4.97 -0.78
C ASP A 2 -25.36 -4.78 -0.23
N LYS A 3 -24.36 -4.90 -1.12
CA LYS A 3 -22.98 -4.60 -0.76
C LYS A 3 -22.85 -3.07 -0.68
N THR A 4 -22.34 -2.58 0.43
CA THR A 4 -22.03 -1.16 0.55
C THR A 4 -20.79 -0.83 -0.28
N GLU A 5 -20.84 0.28 -1.01
CA GLU A 5 -19.72 0.81 -1.78
C GLU A 5 -19.28 2.14 -1.15
N ASN A 6 -17.98 2.26 -0.92
CA ASN A 6 -17.37 3.47 -0.36
C ASN A 6 -16.19 3.85 -1.24
N SER A 7 -16.06 5.13 -1.56
CA SER A 7 -14.95 5.66 -2.32
C SER A 7 -14.28 6.80 -1.57
N LEU A 8 -12.96 6.76 -1.46
CA LEU A 8 -12.14 7.77 -0.80
C LEU A 8 -11.05 8.25 -1.74
N THR A 9 -10.95 9.56 -1.88
CA THR A 9 -9.93 10.21 -2.71
C THR A 9 -9.38 11.41 -1.95
N ASP A 10 -8.05 11.54 -1.90
CA ASP A 10 -7.41 12.72 -1.31
C ASP A 10 -7.14 13.82 -2.35
N ALA A 11 -6.74 14.99 -1.86
CA ALA A 11 -6.25 16.08 -2.69
C ALA A 11 -4.83 15.78 -3.22
N SER A 12 -4.50 16.31 -4.39
CA SER A 12 -3.15 16.24 -4.95
C SER A 12 -2.10 17.03 -4.16
N SER A 13 -2.55 17.98 -3.34
CA SER A 13 -1.73 18.70 -2.36
C SER A 13 -2.39 18.56 -0.99
N GLN A 14 -1.62 18.08 -0.03
CA GLN A 14 -2.04 17.94 1.38
C GLN A 14 -1.27 18.91 2.28
N SER A 15 -0.53 19.85 1.67
CA SER A 15 0.17 20.89 2.43
C SER A 15 -0.83 21.91 2.94
N ASP A 16 -0.81 22.14 4.21
CA ASP A 16 -1.55 23.20 4.90
C ASP A 16 -0.61 24.25 5.51
N GLU A 17 0.60 24.38 4.95
CA GLU A 17 1.63 25.35 5.39
C GLU A 17 1.07 26.77 5.57
N ALA A 18 0.07 27.16 4.75
CA ALA A 18 -0.58 28.44 4.87
C ALA A 18 -1.33 28.65 6.20
N TYR A 19 -1.61 27.56 6.93
CA TYR A 19 -2.30 27.61 8.24
C TYR A 19 -1.34 27.49 9.43
N TYR A 20 -0.04 27.24 9.17
CA TYR A 20 0.95 27.18 10.24
C TYR A 20 1.52 28.59 10.53
N PRO A 21 1.79 28.91 11.79
CA PRO A 21 2.53 30.11 12.13
C PRO A 21 3.94 30.11 11.52
N GLU A 22 4.46 31.30 11.24
CA GLU A 22 5.82 31.45 10.70
C GLU A 22 6.85 30.72 11.58
N GLY A 23 7.72 29.91 10.97
CA GLY A 23 8.74 29.12 11.64
C GLY A 23 8.28 27.75 12.19
N VAL A 24 7.00 27.41 12.03
CA VAL A 24 6.50 26.06 12.36
C VAL A 24 6.63 25.15 11.13
N VAL A 25 7.34 24.04 11.28
CA VAL A 25 7.45 23.03 10.21
C VAL A 25 6.23 22.11 10.24
N SER A 26 5.53 22.00 9.10
CA SER A 26 4.42 21.08 8.96
C SER A 26 4.89 19.62 9.00
N ASP A 27 4.16 18.77 9.74
CA ASP A 27 4.33 17.31 9.73
C ASP A 27 3.54 16.64 8.59
N ASP A 28 2.88 17.42 7.71
CA ASP A 28 1.93 16.92 6.72
C ASP A 28 2.58 16.06 5.62
N GLU A 29 3.86 16.26 5.34
CA GLU A 29 4.58 15.37 4.42
C GLU A 29 4.58 13.92 4.88
N LYS A 30 4.42 13.69 6.19
CA LYS A 30 4.32 12.34 6.77
C LYS A 30 2.90 11.77 6.73
N ARG A 31 1.89 12.61 6.44
CA ARG A 31 0.47 12.23 6.36
C ARG A 31 0.03 12.14 4.90
N ASN A 32 0.58 11.23 4.17
CA ASN A 32 0.59 11.23 2.71
C ASN A 32 -0.22 10.07 2.11
N GLY A 33 -1.40 9.81 2.61
CA GLY A 33 -2.32 8.79 2.10
C GLY A 33 -3.77 9.25 2.13
N ALA A 34 -4.60 8.80 1.18
CA ALA A 34 -6.03 9.05 1.20
C ALA A 34 -6.68 8.48 2.46
N ILE A 35 -6.14 7.38 2.97
CA ILE A 35 -6.35 6.90 4.34
C ILE A 35 -5.02 7.00 5.07
N TYR A 36 -4.98 7.81 6.13
CA TYR A 36 -3.83 7.93 7.01
C TYR A 36 -4.20 7.56 8.45
N CYS A 37 -3.44 6.67 9.06
CA CYS A 37 -3.64 6.26 10.45
C CYS A 37 -2.30 6.07 11.17
N LYS A 38 -2.16 6.69 12.37
CA LYS A 38 -0.98 6.48 13.22
C LYS A 38 -1.00 5.15 13.95
N GLY A 39 -2.17 4.62 14.24
CA GLY A 39 -2.36 3.30 14.83
C GLY A 39 -2.57 2.22 13.76
N SER A 40 -3.28 1.16 14.13
CA SER A 40 -3.61 0.05 13.23
C SER A 40 -4.94 0.25 12.50
N VAL A 41 -5.05 -0.30 11.32
CA VAL A 41 -6.29 -0.33 10.52
C VAL A 41 -6.69 -1.76 10.24
N VAL A 42 -7.95 -2.09 10.48
CA VAL A 42 -8.54 -3.37 10.12
C VAL A 42 -9.75 -3.13 9.23
N LEU A 43 -9.71 -3.60 8.00
CA LEU A 43 -10.86 -3.63 7.11
C LEU A 43 -11.66 -4.90 7.37
N SER A 44 -12.96 -4.76 7.63
CA SER A 44 -13.87 -5.87 7.93
C SER A 44 -15.28 -5.60 7.41
N GLY A 45 -16.09 -6.65 7.31
CA GLY A 45 -17.44 -6.59 6.79
C GLY A 45 -17.53 -7.05 5.33
N ALA A 46 -18.71 -6.90 4.73
CA ALA A 46 -18.97 -7.27 3.35
C ALA A 46 -19.29 -6.00 2.54
N GLY A 47 -18.34 -5.52 1.78
CA GLY A 47 -18.51 -4.31 0.97
C GLY A 47 -17.30 -4.03 0.11
N VAL A 48 -17.39 -2.95 -0.66
CA VAL A 48 -16.30 -2.44 -1.50
C VAL A 48 -15.79 -1.15 -0.89
N LEU A 49 -14.47 -1.06 -0.76
CA LEU A 49 -13.76 0.17 -0.46
C LEU A 49 -12.83 0.49 -1.64
N GLU A 50 -13.10 1.59 -2.33
CA GLU A 50 -12.24 2.12 -3.37
C GLU A 50 -11.42 3.29 -2.82
N VAL A 51 -10.11 3.27 -3.08
CA VAL A 51 -9.17 4.29 -2.58
C VAL A 51 -8.31 4.81 -3.73
N THR A 52 -8.26 6.12 -3.86
CA THR A 52 -7.41 6.84 -4.81
C THR A 52 -6.45 7.76 -4.08
N GLY A 53 -5.15 7.59 -4.28
CA GLY A 53 -4.10 8.37 -3.61
C GLY A 53 -3.47 9.42 -4.53
N LYS A 54 -4.04 10.60 -4.61
CA LYS A 54 -3.58 11.68 -5.50
C LYS A 54 -2.29 12.34 -5.03
N LYS A 55 -2.04 12.38 -3.73
CA LYS A 55 -0.82 12.97 -3.17
C LYS A 55 0.35 11.98 -3.22
N LYS A 56 0.20 10.81 -2.64
CA LYS A 56 1.27 9.80 -2.54
C LYS A 56 0.70 8.38 -2.46
N HIS A 57 0.40 7.89 -1.25
CA HIS A 57 -0.14 6.54 -1.05
C HIS A 57 -1.66 6.50 -1.14
N GLY A 58 -2.23 5.35 -1.44
CA GLY A 58 -3.65 5.11 -1.23
C GLY A 58 -3.95 5.00 0.28
N ILE A 59 -3.30 4.09 0.94
CA ILE A 59 -3.43 3.83 2.39
C ILE A 59 -2.05 3.90 3.03
N SER A 60 -1.90 4.72 4.07
CA SER A 60 -0.68 4.86 4.86
C SER A 60 -0.99 4.63 6.34
N VAL A 61 -0.46 3.56 6.91
CA VAL A 61 -0.70 3.14 8.30
C VAL A 61 0.65 3.03 9.01
N LYS A 62 0.79 3.68 10.16
CA LYS A 62 2.06 3.70 10.89
C LYS A 62 2.27 2.48 11.81
N SER A 63 1.26 1.62 11.91
CA SER A 63 1.33 0.34 12.61
C SER A 63 0.82 -0.77 11.68
N SER A 64 -0.05 -1.66 12.12
CA SER A 64 -0.50 -2.80 11.32
C SER A 64 -1.71 -2.49 10.45
N PHE A 65 -1.75 -3.07 9.26
CA PHE A 65 -2.87 -3.07 8.35
C PHE A 65 -3.38 -4.50 8.14
N ALA A 66 -4.69 -4.71 8.29
CA ALA A 66 -5.28 -6.03 8.09
C ALA A 66 -6.54 -6.00 7.22
N VAL A 67 -6.69 -6.99 6.35
CA VAL A 67 -7.89 -7.22 5.54
C VAL A 67 -8.51 -8.56 5.94
N ARG A 68 -9.80 -8.52 6.32
CA ARG A 68 -10.58 -9.69 6.73
C ARG A 68 -11.41 -10.26 5.57
N PRO A 69 -11.87 -11.52 5.68
CA PRO A 69 -12.81 -12.11 4.73
C PRO A 69 -14.06 -11.25 4.52
N GLY A 70 -14.56 -11.23 3.27
CA GLY A 70 -15.75 -10.46 2.88
C GLY A 70 -15.45 -9.06 2.31
N VAL A 71 -14.33 -8.46 2.67
CA VAL A 71 -13.91 -7.14 2.15
C VAL A 71 -13.50 -7.24 0.69
N THR A 72 -13.89 -6.25 -0.11
CA THR A 72 -13.30 -5.95 -1.41
C THR A 72 -12.58 -4.61 -1.31
N LEU A 73 -11.27 -4.63 -1.46
CA LEU A 73 -10.43 -3.43 -1.48
C LEU A 73 -9.91 -3.19 -2.90
N VAL A 74 -10.17 -1.99 -3.40
CA VAL A 74 -9.67 -1.51 -4.69
C VAL A 74 -8.81 -0.28 -4.45
N VAL A 75 -7.53 -0.33 -4.82
CA VAL A 75 -6.63 0.83 -4.70
C VAL A 75 -6.01 1.11 -6.06
N ASN A 76 -6.19 2.32 -6.54
CA ASN A 76 -5.69 2.73 -7.85
C ASN A 76 -5.28 4.21 -7.89
N ASP A 77 -4.69 4.60 -9.02
CA ASP A 77 -4.28 5.99 -9.30
C ASP A 77 -3.54 6.64 -8.12
N VAL A 78 -2.57 5.90 -7.58
CA VAL A 78 -1.68 6.36 -6.51
C VAL A 78 -0.37 6.88 -7.10
N LYS A 79 0.33 7.74 -6.35
CA LYS A 79 1.61 8.34 -6.77
C LYS A 79 2.83 7.64 -6.18
N ASP A 80 2.60 6.62 -5.36
CA ASP A 80 3.62 5.79 -4.73
C ASP A 80 3.01 4.39 -4.44
N ASN A 81 2.95 3.94 -3.19
CA ASN A 81 2.43 2.63 -2.83
C ASN A 81 0.90 2.64 -2.71
N CYS A 82 0.25 1.54 -3.11
CA CYS A 82 -1.18 1.41 -2.86
C CYS A 82 -1.47 1.31 -1.37
N VAL A 83 -0.76 0.43 -0.66
CA VAL A 83 -0.82 0.28 0.80
C VAL A 83 0.60 0.31 1.36
N LYS A 84 0.85 1.17 2.33
CA LYS A 84 2.08 1.18 3.14
C LYS A 84 1.73 1.04 4.61
N ALA A 85 2.37 0.10 5.31
CA ALA A 85 2.18 -0.13 6.74
C ALA A 85 3.45 -0.69 7.38
N GLU A 86 3.55 -0.66 8.72
CA GLU A 86 4.63 -1.36 9.43
C GLU A 86 4.49 -2.89 9.28
N GLY A 87 3.27 -3.42 9.43
CA GLY A 87 2.99 -4.84 9.18
C GLY A 87 1.69 -5.02 8.39
N ILE A 88 1.63 -6.01 7.50
CA ILE A 88 0.47 -6.26 6.67
C ILE A 88 -0.02 -7.69 6.86
N SER A 89 -1.34 -7.86 7.10
CA SER A 89 -1.99 -9.16 7.20
C SER A 89 -3.20 -9.25 6.29
N VAL A 90 -3.18 -10.16 5.32
CA VAL A 90 -4.34 -10.49 4.50
C VAL A 90 -4.90 -11.82 4.98
N LEU A 91 -6.02 -11.74 5.71
CA LEU A 91 -6.69 -12.90 6.30
C LEU A 91 -7.75 -13.47 5.37
N GLY A 92 -8.11 -12.74 4.32
CA GLY A 92 -9.10 -13.08 3.31
C GLY A 92 -9.57 -11.85 2.54
N GLY A 93 -10.70 -11.98 1.83
CA GLY A 93 -11.26 -10.91 1.01
C GLY A 93 -10.68 -10.85 -0.40
N TYR A 94 -10.95 -9.75 -1.09
CA TYR A 94 -10.42 -9.49 -2.43
C TYR A 94 -9.68 -8.16 -2.42
N ILE A 95 -8.45 -8.16 -2.91
CA ILE A 95 -7.64 -6.96 -3.08
C ILE A 95 -7.29 -6.81 -4.55
N TRP A 96 -7.67 -5.68 -5.14
CA TRP A 96 -7.17 -5.24 -6.43
C TRP A 96 -6.38 -3.95 -6.21
N ALA A 97 -5.11 -3.97 -6.52
CA ALA A 97 -4.23 -2.82 -6.33
C ALA A 97 -3.39 -2.58 -7.57
N LYS A 98 -3.30 -1.31 -7.98
CA LYS A 98 -2.52 -0.90 -9.16
C LYS A 98 -1.79 0.41 -8.88
N THR A 99 -0.49 0.43 -9.17
CA THR A 99 0.32 1.64 -9.20
C THR A 99 1.18 1.69 -10.47
N THR A 100 1.36 2.89 -10.99
CA THR A 100 2.26 3.18 -12.12
C THR A 100 3.46 4.03 -11.67
N ALA A 101 3.56 4.28 -10.37
CA ALA A 101 4.61 5.10 -9.80
C ALA A 101 5.98 4.42 -9.95
N VAL A 102 7.03 5.23 -10.11
CA VAL A 102 8.42 4.77 -10.02
C VAL A 102 8.63 4.16 -8.65
N ALA A 103 9.24 2.98 -8.59
CA ALA A 103 9.44 2.18 -7.38
C ALA A 103 8.17 1.87 -6.56
N GLY A 104 6.97 2.10 -7.11
CA GLY A 104 5.70 1.89 -6.42
C GLY A 104 5.41 0.42 -6.11
N LYS A 105 4.89 0.14 -4.92
CA LYS A 105 4.49 -1.20 -4.47
C LYS A 105 2.98 -1.27 -4.27
N CYS A 106 2.36 -2.42 -4.58
CA CYS A 106 0.95 -2.58 -4.23
C CYS A 106 0.77 -2.78 -2.73
N LEU A 107 1.54 -3.67 -2.11
CA LEU A 107 1.62 -3.83 -0.66
C LEU A 107 3.08 -3.62 -0.22
N SER A 108 3.34 -2.62 0.62
CA SER A 108 4.65 -2.28 1.16
C SER A 108 4.61 -2.33 2.67
N SER A 109 5.41 -3.21 3.26
CA SER A 109 5.54 -3.37 4.71
C SER A 109 6.96 -3.05 5.17
N ASP A 110 7.08 -2.26 6.24
CA ASP A 110 8.37 -1.99 6.90
C ASP A 110 8.77 -3.14 7.85
N ALA A 111 7.90 -4.16 8.03
CA ALA A 111 8.17 -5.41 8.73
C ALA A 111 7.66 -6.60 7.89
N ASP A 112 6.85 -7.49 8.48
CA ASP A 112 6.37 -8.70 7.83
C ASP A 112 5.09 -8.50 7.01
N VAL A 113 4.91 -9.32 5.97
CA VAL A 113 3.64 -9.51 5.27
C VAL A 113 3.17 -10.95 5.46
N LEU A 114 1.94 -11.10 5.97
CA LEU A 114 1.28 -12.39 6.16
C LEU A 114 0.05 -12.50 5.27
N VAL A 115 0.00 -13.50 4.40
CA VAL A 115 -1.18 -13.84 3.59
C VAL A 115 -1.69 -15.22 4.01
N LYS A 116 -2.88 -15.25 4.61
CA LYS A 116 -3.55 -16.50 5.04
C LYS A 116 -4.67 -16.94 4.12
N GLY A 117 -5.13 -16.05 3.23
CA GLY A 117 -6.23 -16.33 2.32
C GLY A 117 -6.65 -15.10 1.53
N GLY A 118 -7.71 -15.25 0.73
CA GLY A 118 -8.22 -14.19 -0.13
C GLY A 118 -7.69 -14.28 -1.56
N ALA A 119 -8.10 -13.33 -2.39
CA ALA A 119 -7.63 -13.21 -3.76
C ALA A 119 -6.99 -11.82 -3.96
N LEU A 120 -5.72 -11.81 -4.32
CA LEU A 120 -4.92 -10.59 -4.53
C LEU A 120 -4.56 -10.46 -6.01
N LYS A 121 -4.89 -9.33 -6.62
CA LYS A 121 -4.48 -8.93 -7.97
C LYS A 121 -3.70 -7.63 -7.88
N LEU A 122 -2.38 -7.74 -8.02
CA LEU A 122 -1.43 -6.66 -7.75
C LEU A 122 -0.67 -6.32 -9.04
N TYR A 123 -0.77 -5.06 -9.48
CA TYR A 123 -0.20 -4.61 -10.74
C TYR A 123 0.72 -3.41 -10.52
N THR A 124 1.96 -3.51 -10.99
CA THR A 124 2.91 -2.38 -11.01
C THR A 124 3.51 -2.22 -12.40
N SER A 125 3.73 -0.98 -12.84
CA SER A 125 4.33 -0.70 -14.15
C SER A 125 5.40 0.39 -14.13
N GLY A 126 5.63 1.06 -13.00
CA GLY A 126 6.77 1.95 -12.82
C GLY A 126 8.11 1.19 -12.85
N GLY A 127 9.19 1.86 -13.20
CA GLY A 127 10.54 1.30 -13.13
C GLY A 127 11.18 1.46 -11.76
N SER A 128 12.34 0.82 -11.57
CA SER A 128 13.21 1.04 -10.40
C SER A 128 13.84 2.42 -10.44
N THR A 129 14.25 2.93 -9.29
CA THR A 129 15.06 4.14 -9.15
C THR A 129 16.23 3.86 -8.21
N TYR A 130 17.31 4.63 -8.38
CA TYR A 130 18.41 4.65 -7.43
C TYR A 130 18.13 5.68 -6.34
N GLU A 131 18.31 5.30 -5.10
CA GLU A 131 18.13 6.15 -3.93
C GLU A 131 19.52 6.49 -3.36
N GLU A 132 19.98 7.73 -3.63
CA GLU A 132 21.36 8.15 -3.30
C GLU A 132 21.63 8.10 -1.80
N ASP A 133 20.65 8.48 -0.98
CA ASP A 133 20.77 8.53 0.48
C ASP A 133 20.95 7.12 1.09
N GLU A 134 20.40 6.10 0.45
CA GLU A 134 20.47 4.71 0.90
C GLU A 134 21.57 3.92 0.16
N ASN A 135 22.14 4.51 -0.90
CA ASN A 135 23.09 3.86 -1.80
C ASN A 135 22.55 2.52 -2.34
N ASP A 136 21.26 2.46 -2.62
CA ASP A 136 20.55 1.26 -3.06
C ASP A 136 19.51 1.59 -4.13
N THR A 137 18.91 0.55 -4.69
CA THR A 137 17.85 0.67 -5.67
C THR A 137 16.50 0.31 -5.07
N SER A 138 15.53 1.21 -5.20
CA SER A 138 14.13 0.91 -4.91
C SER A 138 13.44 0.38 -6.17
N SER A 139 12.75 -0.74 -6.05
CA SER A 139 12.11 -1.44 -7.16
C SER A 139 10.60 -1.54 -6.98
N PRO A 140 9.82 -1.46 -8.08
CA PRO A 140 8.40 -1.74 -8.01
C PRO A 140 8.15 -3.21 -7.64
N ALA A 141 7.14 -3.47 -6.81
CA ALA A 141 6.79 -4.82 -6.41
C ALA A 141 5.28 -5.01 -6.20
N GLY A 142 4.78 -6.21 -6.48
CA GLY A 142 3.44 -6.59 -6.04
C GLY A 142 3.35 -6.56 -4.51
N ILE A 143 4.26 -7.27 -3.84
CA ILE A 143 4.42 -7.25 -2.38
C ILE A 143 5.89 -7.01 -2.04
N LYS A 144 6.17 -6.02 -1.19
CA LYS A 144 7.48 -5.78 -0.56
C LYS A 144 7.35 -5.91 0.95
N ALA A 145 8.28 -6.58 1.58
CA ALA A 145 8.47 -6.62 3.03
C ALA A 145 9.95 -6.39 3.38
N ASP A 146 10.23 -5.53 4.34
CA ASP A 146 11.58 -5.39 4.89
C ASP A 146 11.90 -6.57 5.83
N GLY A 147 10.87 -7.23 6.36
CA GLY A 147 10.95 -8.51 7.04
C GLY A 147 10.62 -9.69 6.12
N ASN A 148 9.78 -10.59 6.61
CA ASN A 148 9.40 -11.82 5.93
C ASN A 148 8.10 -11.65 5.12
N ILE A 149 7.97 -12.42 4.06
CA ILE A 149 6.69 -12.67 3.39
C ILE A 149 6.29 -14.13 3.66
N VAL A 150 5.18 -14.31 4.37
CA VAL A 150 4.65 -15.63 4.71
C VAL A 150 3.29 -15.81 4.04
N ILE A 151 3.16 -16.82 3.15
CA ILE A 151 1.95 -17.13 2.42
C ILE A 151 1.51 -18.54 2.80
N THR A 152 0.42 -18.65 3.56
CA THR A 152 -0.14 -19.92 3.98
C THR A 152 -1.46 -20.27 3.28
N GLY A 153 -1.93 -19.38 2.40
CA GLY A 153 -3.13 -19.59 1.59
C GLY A 153 -3.49 -18.38 0.76
N GLY A 154 -4.50 -18.54 -0.11
CA GLY A 154 -4.98 -17.48 -1.01
C GLY A 154 -4.48 -17.62 -2.43
N ASP A 155 -5.12 -16.88 -3.34
CA ASP A 155 -4.77 -16.78 -4.75
C ASP A 155 -4.07 -15.45 -4.99
N ILE A 156 -2.80 -15.46 -5.41
CA ILE A 156 -2.01 -14.24 -5.59
C ILE A 156 -1.56 -14.13 -7.04
N LEU A 157 -1.95 -13.05 -7.69
CA LEU A 157 -1.45 -12.64 -8.99
C LEU A 157 -0.68 -11.32 -8.81
N CYS A 158 0.64 -11.36 -9.00
CA CYS A 158 1.49 -10.18 -9.08
C CYS A 158 1.99 -10.01 -10.52
N VAL A 159 1.74 -8.84 -11.11
CA VAL A 159 2.23 -8.47 -12.44
C VAL A 159 3.01 -7.18 -12.30
N SER A 160 4.33 -7.26 -12.46
CA SER A 160 5.23 -6.11 -12.43
C SER A 160 5.94 -6.00 -13.77
N THR A 161 5.61 -4.98 -14.55
CA THR A 161 6.06 -4.84 -15.94
C THR A 161 7.15 -3.79 -16.14
N GLY A 162 7.40 -2.95 -15.15
CA GLY A 162 8.46 -1.95 -15.19
C GLY A 162 9.85 -2.57 -15.02
N GLN A 163 10.87 -1.84 -15.45
CA GLN A 163 12.26 -2.28 -15.29
C GLN A 163 12.60 -2.54 -13.82
N GLY A 164 13.21 -3.69 -13.51
CA GLY A 164 13.55 -4.11 -12.15
C GLY A 164 12.35 -4.58 -11.31
N GLY A 165 11.17 -4.66 -11.91
CA GLY A 165 9.94 -5.03 -11.23
C GLY A 165 9.95 -6.46 -10.67
N LYS A 166 9.40 -6.63 -9.47
CA LYS A 166 9.34 -7.90 -8.75
C LYS A 166 7.88 -8.26 -8.42
N GLY A 167 7.52 -9.54 -8.50
CA GLY A 167 6.24 -10.02 -7.97
C GLY A 167 6.22 -9.91 -6.45
N LEU A 168 7.16 -10.60 -5.80
CA LEU A 168 7.40 -10.57 -4.36
C LEU A 168 8.85 -10.14 -4.10
N ASN A 169 9.05 -9.32 -3.09
CA ASN A 169 10.35 -8.83 -2.65
C ASN A 169 10.40 -8.83 -1.12
N ALA A 170 11.14 -9.74 -0.53
CA ALA A 170 11.36 -9.82 0.92
C ALA A 170 12.86 -9.64 1.21
N ASP A 171 13.20 -8.84 2.22
CA ASP A 171 14.58 -8.74 2.69
C ASP A 171 14.88 -9.88 3.70
N GLY A 172 13.83 -10.41 4.34
CA GLY A 172 13.89 -11.64 5.15
C GLY A 172 13.55 -12.89 4.33
N ASN A 173 12.79 -13.80 4.95
CA ASN A 173 12.43 -15.08 4.34
C ASN A 173 11.13 -14.98 3.52
N LEU A 174 11.05 -15.76 2.45
CA LEU A 174 9.83 -16.03 1.70
C LEU A 174 9.42 -17.49 1.93
N THR A 175 8.20 -17.68 2.49
CA THR A 175 7.67 -19.01 2.84
C THR A 175 6.25 -19.20 2.31
#